data_b121c3396848af29c65baa0a7ad54f5a
#
_entry.id   b121c3396848af29c65baa0a7ad54f5a
#
_cell.length_a   1.000
_cell.length_b   1.000
_cell.length_c   1.000
_cell.angle_alpha   90.00
_cell.angle_beta   90.00
_cell.angle_gamma   90.00
#
_symmetry.space_group_name_H-M   'P 1'
#
loop_
_entity.id
_entity.type
_entity.pdbx_description
1 polymer ?
#
loop_
_entity_poly.entity_id
_entity_poly.type
_entity_poly.pdbx_seq_one_letter_code
_entity_poly.pdbx_strand_id
1 'polypeptide(L)'
;VAISLTQAKFVNLDGKVQVKKVNSVQWVDANFRTTLDKGDQIQTSADGAARITFADGTTYTVKSGTFITVEENSMGRERPSSSGVHISSGQVDLRTPNWASPDSKAAVSVQDSVAQVHSNSHAAVKADPEHKEDEIVVSSGSAELRRGQEKVEIGALEKATIPTSGPITKSDVLGPPDLSSPRNFEPLIVENPKSASIHFEWKAVPQAVSYTLRVSATAMFTRTVKEVPGISGTSVDVSGLDAGDYFWTVTAANAKKETSEVSETFRFTLVAQGKTQDMLLEVTGTQIHGRVVEIIGRTEPGAALIVNGQPVPIIAANGTFRHFTEPLEPGQHTIVIVGENRRGGTNQTKVTIVVPK
;
A
#
# COMPACT_ATOMS: atom_id res chain seq x y z
N VAL A 1 -21.48 20.24 1.78
CA VAL A 1 -21.60 19.11 0.84
C VAL A 1 -21.27 17.88 1.64
N ALA A 2 -22.27 17.03 1.92
CA ALA A 2 -22.06 15.76 2.59
C ALA A 2 -21.19 14.89 1.66
N ILE A 3 -19.98 14.58 2.10
CA ILE A 3 -19.10 13.64 1.40
C ILE A 3 -19.76 12.27 1.55
N SER A 4 -20.21 11.70 0.45
CA SER A 4 -20.74 10.34 0.42
C SER A 4 -19.61 9.38 0.80
N LEU A 5 -19.70 8.80 2.00
CA LEU A 5 -18.73 7.82 2.52
C LEU A 5 -18.80 6.45 1.80
N THR A 6 -19.58 6.36 0.73
CA THR A 6 -19.84 5.11 -0.02
C THR A 6 -18.97 4.93 -1.26
N GLN A 7 -18.10 5.88 -1.58
CA GLN A 7 -17.29 5.84 -2.80
C GLN A 7 -15.85 5.42 -2.52
N ALA A 8 -15.32 4.55 -3.37
CA ALA A 8 -13.89 4.24 -3.38
C ALA A 8 -13.07 5.46 -3.79
N LYS A 9 -11.90 5.64 -3.16
CA LYS A 9 -11.03 6.81 -3.34
C LYS A 9 -9.57 6.41 -3.44
N PHE A 10 -8.81 7.23 -4.14
CA PHE A 10 -7.37 7.16 -4.10
C PHE A 10 -6.84 7.70 -2.77
N VAL A 11 -6.08 6.89 -2.06
CA VAL A 11 -5.39 7.26 -0.81
C VAL A 11 -3.88 7.40 -1.01
N ASN A 12 -3.36 6.87 -2.11
CA ASN A 12 -2.00 7.08 -2.55
C ASN A 12 -1.93 7.11 -4.08
N LEU A 13 -1.12 8.00 -4.63
CA LEU A 13 -0.88 8.16 -6.06
C LEU A 13 0.59 8.48 -6.28
N ASP A 14 1.28 7.66 -7.04
CA ASP A 14 2.65 7.88 -7.49
C ASP A 14 2.69 7.86 -9.01
N GLY A 15 3.51 8.73 -9.60
CA GLY A 15 3.71 8.80 -11.04
C GLY A 15 2.41 9.05 -11.82
N LYS A 16 2.33 8.51 -13.04
CA LYS A 16 1.17 8.73 -13.89
C LYS A 16 0.10 7.66 -13.68
N VAL A 17 -1.05 8.09 -13.18
CA VAL A 17 -2.26 7.27 -13.00
C VAL A 17 -3.42 7.97 -13.67
N GLN A 18 -4.16 7.27 -14.52
CA GLN A 18 -5.30 7.82 -15.24
C GLN A 18 -6.56 7.02 -14.99
N VAL A 19 -7.68 7.72 -15.03
CA VAL A 19 -9.02 7.17 -14.86
C VAL A 19 -9.87 7.52 -16.06
N LYS A 20 -10.64 6.55 -16.53
CA LYS A 20 -11.72 6.75 -17.49
C LYS A 20 -13.04 6.39 -16.81
N LYS A 21 -13.92 7.38 -16.66
CA LYS A 21 -15.24 7.17 -16.09
C LYS A 21 -16.13 6.35 -17.03
N VAL A 22 -17.00 5.54 -16.48
CA VAL A 22 -17.91 4.65 -17.23
C VAL A 22 -18.69 5.37 -18.34
N ASN A 23 -19.06 6.62 -18.11
CA ASN A 23 -19.82 7.44 -19.06
C ASN A 23 -18.91 8.40 -19.87
N SER A 24 -17.60 8.16 -19.95
CA SER A 24 -16.63 9.00 -20.67
C SER A 24 -15.79 8.16 -21.62
N VAL A 25 -15.40 8.77 -22.71
CA VAL A 25 -14.40 8.21 -23.66
C VAL A 25 -12.99 8.73 -23.37
N GLN A 26 -12.85 9.71 -22.47
CA GLN A 26 -11.59 10.38 -22.18
C GLN A 26 -10.91 9.82 -20.94
N TRP A 27 -9.60 9.64 -21.02
CA TRP A 27 -8.73 9.40 -19.90
C TRP A 27 -8.34 10.73 -19.26
N VAL A 28 -8.46 10.82 -17.94
CA VAL A 28 -8.06 11.99 -17.15
C VAL A 28 -7.08 11.57 -16.06
N ASP A 29 -6.17 12.45 -15.68
CA ASP A 29 -5.23 12.16 -14.61
C ASP A 29 -5.98 12.03 -13.27
N ALA A 30 -5.68 10.97 -12.55
CA ALA A 30 -6.25 10.71 -11.24
C ALA A 30 -5.72 11.71 -10.20
N ASN A 31 -6.56 12.07 -9.25
CA ASN A 31 -6.18 12.87 -8.10
C ASN A 31 -6.95 12.40 -6.86
N PHE A 32 -6.60 12.90 -5.69
CA PHE A 32 -7.23 12.49 -4.42
C PHE A 32 -8.71 12.89 -4.25
N ARG A 33 -9.25 13.70 -5.18
CA ARG A 33 -10.67 14.03 -5.24
C ARG A 33 -11.44 13.12 -6.20
N THR A 34 -10.72 12.34 -7.00
CA THR A 34 -11.32 11.40 -7.94
C THR A 34 -12.00 10.29 -7.15
N THR A 35 -13.29 10.14 -7.35
CA THR A 35 -14.09 9.03 -6.82
C THR A 35 -14.24 7.96 -7.87
N LEU A 36 -14.36 6.73 -7.45
CA LEU A 36 -14.47 5.57 -8.33
C LEU A 36 -15.85 4.92 -8.18
N ASP A 37 -16.48 4.68 -9.32
CA ASP A 37 -17.77 4.02 -9.42
C ASP A 37 -17.63 2.71 -10.20
N LYS A 38 -18.61 1.85 -10.11
CA LYS A 38 -18.68 0.63 -10.92
C LYS A 38 -18.61 0.96 -12.42
N GLY A 39 -17.73 0.28 -13.15
CA GLY A 39 -17.46 0.46 -14.56
C GLY A 39 -16.34 1.46 -14.89
N ASP A 40 -15.81 2.17 -13.90
CA ASP A 40 -14.65 3.04 -14.11
C ASP A 40 -13.40 2.20 -14.38
N GLN A 41 -12.56 2.72 -15.28
CA GLN A 41 -11.30 2.08 -15.65
C GLN A 41 -10.12 2.89 -15.12
N ILE A 42 -9.09 2.18 -14.70
CA ILE A 42 -7.87 2.78 -14.14
C ILE A 42 -6.68 2.17 -14.85
N GLN A 43 -5.75 3.01 -15.28
CA GLN A 43 -4.47 2.57 -15.81
C GLN A 43 -3.32 3.28 -15.10
N THR A 44 -2.28 2.53 -14.82
CA THR A 44 -1.00 3.04 -14.30
C THR A 44 0.07 2.88 -15.37
N SER A 45 0.92 3.89 -15.51
CA SER A 45 2.10 3.79 -16.39
C SER A 45 3.21 2.92 -15.73
N ALA A 46 4.32 2.73 -16.43
CA ALA A 46 5.47 1.99 -15.91
C ALA A 46 6.08 2.64 -14.65
N ASP A 47 5.91 3.95 -14.49
CA ASP A 47 6.33 4.74 -13.33
C ASP A 47 5.15 5.16 -12.44
N GLY A 48 3.95 4.62 -12.69
CA GLY A 48 2.73 4.95 -11.95
C GLY A 48 2.29 3.82 -11.03
N ALA A 49 1.70 4.16 -9.90
CA ALA A 49 1.02 3.21 -9.01
C ALA A 49 -0.04 3.94 -8.19
N ALA A 50 -1.07 3.21 -7.76
CA ALA A 50 -2.16 3.79 -6.99
C ALA A 50 -2.61 2.86 -5.87
N ARG A 51 -3.05 3.45 -4.76
CA ARG A 51 -3.77 2.73 -3.70
C ARG A 51 -5.19 3.30 -3.61
N ILE A 52 -6.15 2.38 -3.69
CA ILE A 52 -7.57 2.68 -3.66
C ILE A 52 -8.13 2.06 -2.38
N THR A 53 -8.87 2.83 -1.61
CA THR A 53 -9.57 2.34 -0.41
C THR A 53 -11.07 2.46 -0.63
N PHE A 54 -11.77 1.37 -0.36
CA PHE A 54 -13.22 1.30 -0.33
C PHE A 54 -13.73 1.68 1.07
N ALA A 55 -14.98 2.05 1.16
CA ALA A 55 -15.55 2.57 2.42
C ALA A 55 -15.59 1.55 3.57
N ASP A 56 -15.52 0.26 3.28
CA ASP A 56 -15.43 -0.84 4.25
C ASP A 56 -14.02 -1.11 4.77
N GLY A 57 -13.04 -0.36 4.28
CA GLY A 57 -11.63 -0.53 4.62
C GLY A 57 -10.85 -1.48 3.69
N THR A 58 -11.52 -2.09 2.73
CA THR A 58 -10.83 -2.89 1.71
C THR A 58 -9.93 -2.00 0.86
N THR A 59 -8.70 -2.44 0.64
CA THR A 59 -7.69 -1.66 -0.06
C THR A 59 -7.13 -2.45 -1.24
N TYR A 60 -7.14 -1.83 -2.40
CA TYR A 60 -6.52 -2.34 -3.63
C TYR A 60 -5.32 -1.47 -3.98
N THR A 61 -4.14 -2.09 -4.07
CA THR A 61 -2.92 -1.44 -4.53
C THR A 61 -2.68 -1.84 -5.98
N VAL A 62 -2.87 -0.92 -6.89
CA VAL A 62 -2.66 -1.08 -8.34
C VAL A 62 -1.19 -0.80 -8.63
N LYS A 63 -0.45 -1.81 -9.04
CA LYS A 63 0.99 -1.70 -9.33
C LYS A 63 1.25 -1.00 -10.67
N SER A 64 2.50 -0.76 -10.97
CA SER A 64 2.92 -0.14 -12.24
C SER A 64 2.54 -1.00 -13.45
N GLY A 65 2.20 -0.36 -14.57
CA GLY A 65 1.87 -1.05 -15.80
C GLY A 65 0.56 -1.87 -15.74
N THR A 66 -0.37 -1.47 -14.90
CA THR A 66 -1.59 -2.23 -14.61
C THR A 66 -2.82 -1.53 -15.19
N PHE A 67 -3.72 -2.34 -15.75
CA PHE A 67 -5.03 -1.90 -16.23
C PHE A 67 -6.15 -2.67 -15.54
N ILE A 68 -7.02 -1.93 -14.83
CA ILE A 68 -8.16 -2.51 -14.11
C ILE A 68 -9.47 -1.81 -14.44
N THR A 69 -10.57 -2.54 -14.21
CA THR A 69 -11.94 -2.00 -14.22
C THR A 69 -12.59 -2.27 -12.87
N VAL A 70 -13.27 -1.30 -12.30
CA VAL A 70 -14.06 -1.47 -11.08
C VAL A 70 -15.32 -2.26 -11.40
N GLU A 71 -15.44 -3.47 -10.90
CA GLU A 71 -16.58 -4.36 -11.16
C GLU A 71 -17.69 -4.22 -10.12
N GLU A 72 -17.30 -3.98 -8.87
CA GLU A 72 -18.25 -3.89 -7.76
C GLU A 72 -17.80 -2.81 -6.78
N ASN A 73 -18.73 -1.98 -6.36
CA ASN A 73 -18.55 -0.96 -5.33
C ASN A 73 -19.90 -0.68 -4.68
N SER A 74 -20.35 -1.58 -3.82
CA SER A 74 -21.59 -1.42 -3.09
C SER A 74 -21.36 -1.39 -1.59
N MET A 75 -21.98 -0.42 -0.94
CA MET A 75 -21.97 -0.30 0.51
C MET A 75 -23.37 0.05 1.00
N GLY A 76 -23.88 -0.73 1.93
CA GLY A 76 -25.13 -0.47 2.61
C GLY A 76 -24.91 -0.12 4.07
N ARG A 77 -25.69 0.81 4.63
CA ARG A 77 -25.63 1.14 6.08
C ARG A 77 -25.94 -0.07 6.98
N GLU A 78 -26.70 -1.03 6.46
CA GLU A 78 -27.13 -2.26 7.15
C GLU A 78 -26.95 -3.51 6.27
N ARG A 79 -26.20 -3.42 5.17
CA ARG A 79 -25.96 -4.51 4.22
C ARG A 79 -24.48 -4.80 4.13
N PRO A 80 -24.11 -6.06 3.81
CA PRO A 80 -22.72 -6.40 3.53
C PRO A 80 -22.14 -5.50 2.43
N SER A 81 -20.88 -5.12 2.59
CA SER A 81 -20.15 -4.42 1.53
C SER A 81 -19.70 -5.40 0.45
N SER A 82 -19.62 -4.92 -0.78
CA SER A 82 -19.05 -5.66 -1.89
C SER A 82 -18.12 -4.77 -2.70
N SER A 83 -16.88 -5.16 -2.82
CA SER A 83 -15.88 -4.49 -3.66
C SER A 83 -15.26 -5.49 -4.63
N GLY A 84 -14.95 -5.03 -5.85
CA GLY A 84 -14.36 -5.90 -6.86
C GLY A 84 -13.71 -5.12 -7.98
N VAL A 85 -12.58 -5.66 -8.48
CA VAL A 85 -11.89 -5.15 -9.64
C VAL A 85 -11.56 -6.29 -10.60
N HIS A 86 -11.62 -5.99 -11.90
CA HIS A 86 -11.12 -6.86 -12.96
C HIS A 86 -9.74 -6.39 -13.39
N ILE A 87 -8.77 -7.30 -13.45
CA ILE A 87 -7.44 -7.01 -13.96
C ILE A 87 -7.37 -7.49 -15.41
N SER A 88 -7.16 -6.57 -16.33
CA SER A 88 -6.90 -6.90 -17.74
C SER A 88 -5.43 -7.20 -18.00
N SER A 89 -4.53 -6.52 -17.29
CA SER A 89 -3.08 -6.76 -17.30
C SER A 89 -2.42 -6.14 -16.06
N GLY A 90 -1.31 -6.70 -15.62
CA GLY A 90 -0.51 -6.18 -14.51
C GLY A 90 -0.82 -6.86 -13.18
N GLN A 91 -0.70 -6.14 -12.08
CA GLN A 91 -0.83 -6.69 -10.74
C GLN A 91 -1.61 -5.78 -9.81
N VAL A 92 -2.43 -6.39 -8.96
CA VAL A 92 -3.14 -5.74 -7.86
C VAL A 92 -2.91 -6.52 -6.57
N ASP A 93 -2.53 -5.81 -5.50
CA ASP A 93 -2.52 -6.36 -4.16
C ASP A 93 -3.82 -5.95 -3.45
N LEU A 94 -4.50 -6.92 -2.87
CA LEU A 94 -5.75 -6.73 -2.14
C LEU A 94 -5.55 -7.02 -0.67
N ARG A 95 -5.90 -6.05 0.18
CA ARG A 95 -6.00 -6.24 1.63
C ARG A 95 -7.42 -6.05 2.10
N THR A 96 -7.92 -7.00 2.85
CA THR A 96 -9.23 -6.94 3.47
C THR A 96 -9.10 -6.73 4.96
N PRO A 97 -9.91 -5.86 5.57
CA PRO A 97 -9.96 -5.70 7.01
C PRO A 97 -10.73 -6.86 7.67
N ASN A 98 -10.79 -6.84 8.98
CA ASN A 98 -11.77 -7.64 9.71
C ASN A 98 -13.14 -6.96 9.59
N TRP A 99 -13.98 -7.42 8.66
CA TRP A 99 -15.29 -6.82 8.44
C TRP A 99 -16.25 -7.05 9.60
N ALA A 100 -17.07 -6.06 9.89
CA ALA A 100 -18.16 -6.20 10.87
C ALA A 100 -19.27 -7.16 10.38
N SER A 101 -19.49 -7.26 9.05
CA SER A 101 -20.43 -8.21 8.46
C SER A 101 -19.70 -9.38 7.82
N PRO A 102 -20.02 -10.63 8.19
CA PRO A 102 -19.41 -11.82 7.61
C PRO A 102 -19.78 -12.02 6.12
N ASP A 103 -20.85 -11.38 5.65
CA ASP A 103 -21.31 -11.46 4.27
C ASP A 103 -20.62 -10.44 3.34
N SER A 104 -19.73 -9.60 3.88
CA SER A 104 -18.95 -8.67 3.07
C SER A 104 -17.98 -9.42 2.14
N LYS A 105 -17.75 -8.87 0.94
CA LYS A 105 -16.98 -9.53 -0.12
C LYS A 105 -15.99 -8.56 -0.74
N ALA A 106 -14.79 -9.06 -0.98
CA ALA A 106 -13.80 -8.41 -1.81
C ALA A 106 -13.28 -9.39 -2.85
N ALA A 107 -13.25 -9.00 -4.11
CA ALA A 107 -12.91 -9.88 -5.20
C ALA A 107 -11.94 -9.24 -6.19
N VAL A 108 -11.13 -10.09 -6.81
CA VAL A 108 -10.35 -9.73 -8.00
C VAL A 108 -10.66 -10.77 -9.08
N SER A 109 -11.06 -10.29 -10.25
CA SER A 109 -11.27 -11.15 -11.41
C SER A 109 -10.13 -11.01 -12.43
N VAL A 110 -9.75 -12.12 -13.05
CA VAL A 110 -8.79 -12.22 -14.15
C VAL A 110 -9.34 -13.18 -15.17
N GLN A 111 -9.37 -12.81 -16.44
CA GLN A 111 -9.98 -13.62 -17.50
C GLN A 111 -11.37 -14.13 -17.08
N ASP A 112 -11.56 -15.45 -16.99
CA ASP A 112 -12.78 -16.14 -16.59
C ASP A 112 -12.79 -16.64 -15.13
N SER A 113 -11.80 -16.18 -14.34
CA SER A 113 -11.58 -16.60 -12.96
C SER A 113 -11.86 -15.46 -11.99
N VAL A 114 -12.41 -15.78 -10.83
CA VAL A 114 -12.70 -14.83 -9.75
C VAL A 114 -12.08 -15.33 -8.46
N ALA A 115 -11.24 -14.50 -7.86
CA ALA A 115 -10.72 -14.71 -6.52
C ALA A 115 -11.53 -13.89 -5.52
N GLN A 116 -12.26 -14.56 -4.65
CA GLN A 116 -12.89 -13.94 -3.50
C GLN A 116 -11.96 -14.03 -2.30
N VAL A 117 -11.49 -12.88 -1.83
CA VAL A 117 -10.56 -12.80 -0.69
C VAL A 117 -11.38 -12.65 0.59
N HIS A 118 -11.09 -13.48 1.59
CA HIS A 118 -11.81 -13.49 2.86
C HIS A 118 -11.40 -12.31 3.74
N SER A 119 -12.07 -12.11 4.88
CA SER A 119 -11.73 -11.06 5.83
C SER A 119 -10.33 -11.27 6.43
N ASN A 120 -9.68 -10.18 6.83
CA ASN A 120 -8.35 -10.18 7.44
C ASN A 120 -7.29 -10.94 6.60
N SER A 121 -7.31 -10.70 5.30
CA SER A 121 -6.46 -11.41 4.33
C SER A 121 -5.66 -10.44 3.46
N HIS A 122 -4.54 -10.91 2.95
CA HIS A 122 -3.71 -10.20 1.98
C HIS A 122 -3.41 -11.13 0.80
N ALA A 123 -3.81 -10.73 -0.39
CA ALA A 123 -3.59 -11.45 -1.63
C ALA A 123 -3.01 -10.54 -2.71
N ALA A 124 -2.09 -11.06 -3.51
CA ALA A 124 -1.58 -10.44 -4.72
C ALA A 124 -2.11 -11.23 -5.93
N VAL A 125 -2.68 -10.53 -6.89
CA VAL A 125 -3.21 -11.12 -8.12
C VAL A 125 -2.50 -10.50 -9.31
N LYS A 126 -1.88 -11.34 -10.14
CA LYS A 126 -1.18 -10.95 -11.36
C LYS A 126 -1.91 -11.50 -12.57
N ALA A 127 -2.22 -10.63 -13.52
CA ALA A 127 -2.69 -10.98 -14.85
C ALA A 127 -1.54 -10.82 -15.84
N ASP A 128 -1.15 -11.92 -16.51
CA ASP A 128 -0.07 -11.95 -17.49
C ASP A 128 -0.57 -12.49 -18.84
N PRO A 129 -1.23 -11.64 -19.64
CA PRO A 129 -1.79 -12.05 -20.92
C PRO A 129 -0.72 -12.48 -21.94
N GLU A 130 0.52 -12.05 -21.79
CA GLU A 130 1.62 -12.41 -22.69
C GLU A 130 2.08 -13.85 -22.45
N HIS A 131 2.23 -14.26 -21.20
CA HIS A 131 2.62 -15.63 -20.83
C HIS A 131 1.42 -16.58 -20.71
N LYS A 132 0.19 -16.08 -20.84
CA LYS A 132 -1.06 -16.84 -20.74
C LYS A 132 -1.23 -17.60 -19.42
N GLU A 133 -0.76 -16.99 -18.37
CA GLU A 133 -0.76 -17.55 -17.02
C GLU A 133 -0.99 -16.45 -15.99
N ASP A 134 -2.06 -16.57 -15.24
CA ASP A 134 -2.36 -15.67 -14.15
C ASP A 134 -1.98 -16.31 -12.81
N GLU A 135 -1.66 -15.51 -11.83
CA GLU A 135 -1.24 -15.99 -10.52
C GLU A 135 -2.00 -15.27 -9.40
N ILE A 136 -2.30 -16.03 -8.36
CA ILE A 136 -2.77 -15.55 -7.08
C ILE A 136 -1.84 -16.03 -5.99
N VAL A 137 -1.33 -15.13 -5.17
CA VAL A 137 -0.53 -15.45 -3.99
C VAL A 137 -1.27 -14.91 -2.77
N VAL A 138 -1.52 -15.75 -1.78
CA VAL A 138 -2.10 -15.34 -0.50
C VAL A 138 -0.98 -15.33 0.54
N SER A 139 -0.57 -14.15 1.01
CA SER A 139 0.48 -14.01 2.02
C SER A 139 -0.05 -14.17 3.44
N SER A 140 -1.31 -13.82 3.69
CA SER A 140 -1.98 -14.04 4.97
C SER A 140 -3.49 -14.20 4.78
N GLY A 141 -4.13 -14.93 5.68
CA GLY A 141 -5.56 -15.24 5.59
C GLY A 141 -5.86 -16.29 4.53
N SER A 142 -6.90 -16.09 3.72
CA SER A 142 -7.32 -17.05 2.69
C SER A 142 -8.15 -16.39 1.58
N ALA A 143 -8.22 -17.08 0.45
CA ALA A 143 -9.06 -16.72 -0.68
C ALA A 143 -9.69 -17.97 -1.32
N GLU A 144 -10.85 -17.78 -1.92
CA GLU A 144 -11.51 -18.80 -2.75
C GLU A 144 -11.39 -18.37 -4.22
N LEU A 145 -10.77 -19.21 -5.04
CA LEU A 145 -10.64 -19.02 -6.48
C LEU A 145 -11.67 -19.89 -7.21
N ARG A 146 -12.43 -19.28 -8.10
CA ARG A 146 -13.42 -19.96 -8.94
C ARG A 146 -13.15 -19.71 -10.41
N ARG A 147 -13.22 -20.79 -11.22
CA ARG A 147 -13.20 -20.76 -12.67
C ARG A 147 -14.23 -21.75 -13.19
N GLY A 148 -15.35 -21.27 -13.69
CA GLY A 148 -16.47 -22.12 -14.08
C GLY A 148 -16.98 -22.96 -12.91
N GLN A 149 -16.84 -24.29 -13.01
CA GLN A 149 -17.21 -25.24 -11.93
C GLN A 149 -16.03 -25.57 -11.00
N GLU A 150 -14.82 -25.19 -11.38
CA GLU A 150 -13.63 -25.43 -10.59
C GLU A 150 -13.58 -24.44 -9.42
N LYS A 151 -13.34 -24.95 -8.22
CA LYS A 151 -13.24 -24.19 -6.98
C LYS A 151 -12.00 -24.62 -6.24
N VAL A 152 -11.13 -23.65 -5.89
CA VAL A 152 -9.86 -23.88 -5.21
C VAL A 152 -9.75 -22.94 -4.02
N GLU A 153 -9.58 -23.50 -2.83
CA GLU A 153 -9.24 -22.73 -1.64
C GLU A 153 -7.72 -22.49 -1.59
N ILE A 154 -7.33 -21.24 -1.32
CA ILE A 154 -5.94 -20.82 -1.23
C ILE A 154 -5.73 -20.30 0.19
N GLY A 155 -4.89 -20.99 0.95
CA GLY A 155 -4.52 -20.61 2.30
C GLY A 155 -3.33 -19.64 2.37
N ALA A 156 -2.97 -19.25 3.58
CA ALA A 156 -1.80 -18.41 3.81
C ALA A 156 -0.52 -19.10 3.32
N LEU A 157 0.34 -18.33 2.63
CA LEU A 157 1.59 -18.79 2.00
C LEU A 157 1.38 -19.84 0.90
N GLU A 158 0.23 -19.78 0.24
CA GLU A 158 -0.04 -20.56 -0.96
C GLU A 158 -0.18 -19.67 -2.19
N LYS A 159 0.21 -20.22 -3.33
CA LYS A 159 0.03 -19.67 -4.67
C LYS A 159 -0.87 -20.59 -5.50
N ALA A 160 -1.81 -20.00 -6.20
CA ALA A 160 -2.54 -20.66 -7.28
C ALA A 160 -2.09 -20.09 -8.63
N THR A 161 -1.79 -20.98 -9.56
CA THR A 161 -1.45 -20.65 -10.94
C THR A 161 -2.64 -21.03 -11.83
N ILE A 162 -3.09 -20.08 -12.64
CA ILE A 162 -4.28 -20.17 -13.49
C ILE A 162 -3.84 -20.14 -14.94
N PRO A 163 -3.59 -21.31 -15.55
CA PRO A 163 -3.24 -21.36 -16.97
C PRO A 163 -4.47 -21.08 -17.84
N THR A 164 -4.27 -20.54 -19.04
CA THR A 164 -5.35 -20.33 -20.03
C THR A 164 -6.06 -21.65 -20.39
N SER A 165 -5.34 -22.78 -20.30
CA SER A 165 -5.90 -24.11 -20.53
C SER A 165 -5.31 -25.12 -19.54
N GLY A 166 -6.15 -26.03 -19.03
CA GLY A 166 -5.76 -26.99 -18.01
C GLY A 166 -6.23 -26.63 -16.61
N PRO A 167 -5.98 -27.45 -15.60
CA PRO A 167 -6.44 -27.25 -14.24
C PRO A 167 -5.66 -26.15 -13.53
N ILE A 168 -6.29 -25.52 -12.54
CA ILE A 168 -5.61 -24.63 -11.59
C ILE A 168 -4.67 -25.50 -10.73
N THR A 169 -3.45 -25.01 -10.54
CA THR A 169 -2.45 -25.70 -9.70
C THR A 169 -2.11 -24.87 -8.48
N LYS A 170 -1.80 -25.53 -7.36
CA LYS A 170 -1.36 -24.89 -6.12
C LYS A 170 0.07 -25.25 -5.77
N SER A 171 0.78 -24.33 -5.14
CA SER A 171 2.09 -24.55 -4.54
C SER A 171 2.28 -23.64 -3.32
N ASP A 172 3.14 -24.08 -2.40
CA ASP A 172 3.56 -23.22 -1.29
C ASP A 172 4.52 -22.12 -1.79
N VAL A 173 4.48 -20.97 -1.14
CA VAL A 173 5.41 -19.86 -1.38
C VAL A 173 6.11 -19.45 -0.09
N LEU A 174 7.27 -18.80 -0.25
CA LEU A 174 7.97 -18.19 0.89
C LEU A 174 7.11 -17.09 1.52
N GLY A 175 7.15 -16.99 2.84
CA GLY A 175 6.59 -15.83 3.54
C GLY A 175 7.39 -14.57 3.26
N PRO A 176 6.75 -13.38 3.29
CA PRO A 176 7.46 -12.12 3.21
C PRO A 176 8.35 -11.92 4.44
N PRO A 177 9.54 -11.30 4.31
CA PRO A 177 10.40 -11.00 5.45
C PRO A 177 9.76 -10.00 6.44
N ASP A 178 9.97 -10.21 7.74
CA ASP A 178 9.63 -9.24 8.78
C ASP A 178 10.78 -8.26 8.98
N LEU A 179 10.55 -6.98 8.74
CA LEU A 179 11.56 -5.93 8.84
C LEU A 179 11.85 -5.56 10.30
N SER A 180 13.12 -5.27 10.62
CA SER A 180 13.57 -4.96 11.98
C SER A 180 14.22 -3.58 12.09
N SER A 181 15.16 -3.23 11.22
CA SER A 181 15.89 -1.96 11.25
C SER A 181 16.19 -1.47 9.83
N PRO A 182 16.06 -0.17 9.53
CA PRO A 182 15.46 0.87 10.36
C PRO A 182 13.99 0.60 10.68
N ARG A 183 13.53 0.99 11.86
CA ARG A 183 12.11 0.84 12.24
C ARG A 183 11.23 1.73 11.39
N ASN A 184 9.98 1.36 11.27
CA ASN A 184 9.03 2.19 10.55
C ASN A 184 8.91 3.58 11.20
N PHE A 185 9.09 4.63 10.38
CA PHE A 185 9.15 6.05 10.77
C PHE A 185 10.37 6.44 11.61
N GLU A 186 11.46 5.70 11.58
CA GLU A 186 12.67 6.02 12.32
C GLU A 186 13.41 7.20 11.68
N PRO A 187 13.70 8.29 12.43
CA PRO A 187 14.63 9.32 11.98
C PRO A 187 16.06 8.86 12.26
N LEU A 188 16.91 8.83 11.24
CA LEU A 188 18.33 8.53 11.33
C LEU A 188 19.11 9.84 11.21
N ILE A 189 19.70 10.31 12.32
CA ILE A 189 20.50 11.54 12.38
C ILE A 189 21.95 11.16 12.19
N VAL A 190 22.57 11.66 11.14
CA VAL A 190 23.95 11.34 10.74
C VAL A 190 24.73 12.61 10.39
N GLU A 191 26.04 12.64 10.58
CA GLU A 191 26.87 13.80 10.26
C GLU A 191 26.81 14.14 8.76
N ASN A 192 27.00 13.14 7.91
CA ASN A 192 26.93 13.28 6.45
C ASN A 192 26.10 12.14 5.87
N PRO A 193 24.86 12.40 5.43
CA PRO A 193 23.98 11.38 4.87
C PRO A 193 24.60 10.57 3.75
N LYS A 194 25.34 11.22 2.85
CA LYS A 194 25.89 10.57 1.66
C LYS A 194 27.00 9.56 1.97
N SER A 195 27.73 9.75 3.05
CA SER A 195 28.79 8.84 3.52
C SER A 195 28.34 7.92 4.65
N ALA A 196 27.19 8.19 5.25
CA ALA A 196 26.65 7.38 6.33
C ALA A 196 26.30 5.97 5.83
N SER A 197 26.64 4.97 6.64
CA SER A 197 26.23 3.59 6.43
C SER A 197 24.93 3.34 7.19
N ILE A 198 23.88 3.00 6.48
CA ILE A 198 22.57 2.69 7.04
C ILE A 198 22.44 1.18 7.14
N HIS A 199 22.22 0.68 8.35
CA HIS A 199 22.08 -0.74 8.63
C HIS A 199 20.62 -1.19 8.44
N PHE A 200 20.40 -2.11 7.49
CA PHE A 200 19.12 -2.75 7.24
C PHE A 200 19.13 -4.16 7.78
N GLU A 201 18.09 -4.53 8.52
CA GLU A 201 17.96 -5.84 9.16
C GLU A 201 16.51 -6.33 9.11
N TRP A 202 16.34 -7.65 8.95
CA TRP A 202 15.06 -8.35 8.92
C TRP A 202 15.18 -9.74 9.53
N LYS A 203 14.04 -10.38 9.80
CA LYS A 203 14.04 -11.75 10.32
C LYS A 203 14.25 -12.76 9.20
N ALA A 204 14.92 -13.86 9.53
CA ALA A 204 15.11 -14.97 8.60
C ALA A 204 13.76 -15.58 8.19
N VAL A 205 13.62 -15.83 6.90
CA VAL A 205 12.47 -16.53 6.34
C VAL A 205 12.83 -18.02 6.17
N PRO A 206 12.00 -18.95 6.65
CA PRO A 206 12.23 -20.37 6.44
C PRO A 206 12.42 -20.70 4.96
N GLN A 207 13.40 -21.55 4.63
CA GLN A 207 13.77 -21.96 3.28
C GLN A 207 14.36 -20.88 2.36
N ALA A 208 14.43 -19.62 2.79
CA ALA A 208 15.11 -18.57 2.05
C ALA A 208 16.65 -18.81 2.08
N VAL A 209 17.29 -18.62 0.95
CA VAL A 209 18.76 -18.69 0.80
C VAL A 209 19.35 -17.33 0.42
N SER A 210 18.54 -16.41 -0.06
CA SER A 210 18.96 -15.05 -0.37
C SER A 210 17.81 -14.06 -0.27
N TYR A 211 18.19 -12.78 -0.17
CA TYR A 211 17.25 -11.66 -0.07
C TYR A 211 17.62 -10.56 -1.05
N THR A 212 16.62 -9.76 -1.42
CA THR A 212 16.83 -8.54 -2.18
C THR A 212 16.24 -7.37 -1.39
N LEU A 213 17.08 -6.41 -1.01
CA LEU A 213 16.69 -5.15 -0.42
C LEU A 213 16.37 -4.15 -1.53
N ARG A 214 15.27 -3.42 -1.40
CA ARG A 214 14.97 -2.24 -2.21
C ARG A 214 14.72 -1.03 -1.32
N VAL A 215 15.33 0.09 -1.69
CA VAL A 215 15.10 1.40 -1.07
C VAL A 215 14.56 2.34 -2.15
N SER A 216 13.47 3.00 -1.86
CA SER A 216 12.77 3.90 -2.77
C SER A 216 12.56 5.28 -2.16
N ALA A 217 12.51 6.30 -3.02
CA ALA A 217 12.11 7.65 -2.63
C ALA A 217 10.57 7.84 -2.63
N THR A 218 9.80 6.82 -3.04
CA THR A 218 8.34 6.84 -3.07
C THR A 218 7.75 5.62 -2.37
N ALA A 219 6.61 5.79 -1.70
CA ALA A 219 5.97 4.73 -0.93
C ALA A 219 5.50 3.54 -1.77
N MET A 220 5.24 3.76 -3.07
CA MET A 220 4.76 2.75 -4.00
C MET A 220 5.89 2.13 -4.86
N PHE A 221 7.16 2.47 -4.57
CA PHE A 221 8.35 1.97 -5.26
C PHE A 221 8.42 2.27 -6.77
N THR A 222 7.79 3.36 -7.20
CA THR A 222 7.90 3.86 -8.58
C THR A 222 9.26 4.50 -8.87
N ARG A 223 10.02 4.87 -7.82
CA ARG A 223 11.36 5.43 -7.93
C ARG A 223 12.32 4.77 -6.93
N THR A 224 12.81 3.59 -7.29
CA THR A 224 13.85 2.87 -6.53
C THR A 224 15.18 3.62 -6.63
N VAL A 225 15.80 3.92 -5.49
CA VAL A 225 17.11 4.60 -5.39
C VAL A 225 18.27 3.64 -5.13
N LYS A 226 17.98 2.50 -4.47
CA LYS A 226 18.94 1.42 -4.25
C LYS A 226 18.25 0.07 -4.39
N GLU A 227 18.92 -0.87 -5.03
CA GLU A 227 18.55 -2.27 -5.04
C GLU A 227 19.81 -3.11 -4.77
N VAL A 228 19.73 -3.98 -3.77
CA VAL A 228 20.83 -4.87 -3.39
C VAL A 228 20.31 -6.31 -3.45
N PRO A 229 20.54 -7.02 -4.55
CA PRO A 229 20.16 -8.41 -4.70
C PRO A 229 21.17 -9.37 -4.09
N GLY A 230 20.75 -10.61 -3.85
CA GLY A 230 21.65 -11.73 -3.52
C GLY A 230 22.27 -11.66 -2.12
N ILE A 231 21.63 -10.99 -1.18
CA ILE A 231 22.06 -10.94 0.22
C ILE A 231 21.86 -12.32 0.86
N SER A 232 22.92 -12.98 1.29
CA SER A 232 22.84 -14.31 1.91
C SER A 232 22.51 -14.28 3.42
N GLY A 233 22.70 -13.13 4.06
CA GLY A 233 22.35 -12.90 5.47
C GLY A 233 21.03 -12.18 5.62
N THR A 234 20.69 -11.84 6.86
CA THR A 234 19.46 -11.10 7.23
C THR A 234 19.71 -9.61 7.49
N SER A 235 20.86 -9.11 7.06
CA SER A 235 21.22 -7.69 7.18
C SER A 235 22.15 -7.25 6.06
N VAL A 236 22.18 -5.95 5.81
CA VAL A 236 23.10 -5.32 4.87
C VAL A 236 23.27 -3.84 5.21
N ASP A 237 24.47 -3.34 4.99
CA ASP A 237 24.79 -1.92 5.13
C ASP A 237 24.73 -1.23 3.77
N VAL A 238 24.03 -0.09 3.69
CA VAL A 238 23.88 0.70 2.46
C VAL A 238 24.31 2.14 2.71
N SER A 239 25.12 2.68 1.80
CA SER A 239 25.56 4.08 1.82
C SER A 239 25.21 4.80 0.52
N GLY A 240 25.48 6.12 0.47
CA GLY A 240 25.27 6.93 -0.72
C GLY A 240 23.84 7.42 -0.89
N LEU A 241 23.08 7.51 0.20
CA LEU A 241 21.78 8.17 0.24
C LEU A 241 21.94 9.65 0.62
N ASP A 242 21.18 10.53 -0.01
CA ASP A 242 21.11 11.93 0.38
C ASP A 242 20.16 12.09 1.59
N ALA A 243 20.16 13.28 2.24
CA ALA A 243 19.14 13.55 3.25
C ALA A 243 17.74 13.53 2.62
N GLY A 244 16.78 12.90 3.29
CA GLY A 244 15.42 12.79 2.79
C GLY A 244 14.65 11.60 3.36
N ASP A 245 13.46 11.42 2.84
CA ASP A 245 12.57 10.32 3.17
C ASP A 245 12.77 9.14 2.23
N TYR A 246 12.81 7.96 2.82
CA TYR A 246 12.98 6.71 2.08
C TYR A 246 12.02 5.66 2.57
N PHE A 247 11.64 4.79 1.65
CA PHE A 247 10.84 3.59 1.89
C PHE A 247 11.68 2.37 1.54
N TRP A 248 11.53 1.31 2.29
CA TRP A 248 12.30 0.11 2.04
C TRP A 248 11.50 -1.17 2.24
N THR A 249 11.87 -2.17 1.48
CA THR A 249 11.27 -3.49 1.46
C THR A 249 12.32 -4.55 1.23
N VAL A 250 12.01 -5.77 1.59
CA VAL A 250 12.83 -6.95 1.31
C VAL A 250 11.97 -8.05 0.71
N THR A 251 12.52 -8.77 -0.26
CA THR A 251 11.99 -10.02 -0.79
C THR A 251 12.95 -11.16 -0.46
N ALA A 252 12.42 -12.33 -0.11
CA ALA A 252 13.20 -13.56 0.08
C ALA A 252 13.17 -14.40 -1.19
N ALA A 253 14.21 -15.20 -1.42
CA ALA A 253 14.27 -16.18 -2.49
C ALA A 253 14.83 -17.52 -1.99
N ASN A 254 14.24 -18.62 -2.47
CA ASN A 254 14.73 -19.97 -2.18
C ASN A 254 15.79 -20.45 -3.17
N ALA A 255 16.31 -21.65 -2.99
CA ALA A 255 17.31 -22.25 -3.85
C ALA A 255 16.87 -22.44 -5.31
N LYS A 256 15.57 -22.49 -5.56
CA LYS A 256 14.99 -22.57 -6.92
C LYS A 256 14.78 -21.18 -7.55
N LYS A 257 15.18 -20.10 -6.87
CA LYS A 257 14.94 -18.70 -7.25
C LYS A 257 13.46 -18.27 -7.26
N GLU A 258 12.60 -19.04 -6.59
CA GLU A 258 11.23 -18.62 -6.34
C GLU A 258 11.26 -17.55 -5.24
N THR A 259 10.55 -16.44 -5.46
CA THR A 259 10.55 -15.28 -4.57
C THR A 259 9.29 -15.23 -3.71
N SER A 260 9.43 -14.71 -2.50
CA SER A 260 8.29 -14.33 -1.67
C SER A 260 7.56 -13.12 -2.24
N GLU A 261 6.35 -12.87 -1.73
CA GLU A 261 5.80 -11.51 -1.79
C GLU A 261 6.72 -10.53 -1.07
N VAL A 262 6.56 -9.25 -1.41
CA VAL A 262 7.33 -8.16 -0.82
C VAL A 262 6.94 -8.00 0.66
N SER A 263 7.90 -7.74 1.52
CA SER A 263 7.64 -7.38 2.92
C SER A 263 6.69 -6.18 3.05
N GLU A 264 6.22 -5.90 4.26
CA GLU A 264 5.64 -4.60 4.53
C GLU A 264 6.63 -3.48 4.16
N THR A 265 6.10 -2.33 3.76
CA THR A 265 6.92 -1.16 3.46
C THR A 265 7.19 -0.38 4.73
N PHE A 266 8.46 -0.26 5.13
CA PHE A 266 8.87 0.62 6.20
C PHE A 266 9.42 1.93 5.63
N ARG A 267 9.26 3.00 6.39
CA ARG A 267 9.79 4.32 6.08
C ARG A 267 10.83 4.72 7.11
N PHE A 268 11.89 5.38 6.67
CA PHE A 268 12.81 6.11 7.54
C PHE A 268 13.14 7.47 6.94
N THR A 269 13.60 8.40 7.79
CA THR A 269 14.05 9.72 7.36
C THR A 269 15.53 9.87 7.68
N LEU A 270 16.35 10.18 6.68
CA LEU A 270 17.77 10.42 6.85
C LEU A 270 18.03 11.92 6.99
N VAL A 271 18.54 12.34 8.14
CA VAL A 271 18.72 13.75 8.51
C VAL A 271 20.19 14.06 8.74
N ALA A 272 20.70 15.14 8.16
CA ALA A 272 22.06 15.64 8.45
C ALA A 272 22.10 16.31 9.82
N GLN A 273 23.08 15.92 10.64
CA GLN A 273 23.30 16.54 11.95
C GLN A 273 23.60 18.04 11.80
N GLY A 274 22.99 18.85 12.68
CA GLY A 274 23.16 20.31 12.67
C GLY A 274 22.23 21.05 11.73
N LYS A 275 21.34 20.37 10.98
CA LYS A 275 20.28 20.98 10.15
C LYS A 275 18.88 20.86 10.77
N THR A 276 18.76 20.39 12.00
CA THR A 276 17.49 20.37 12.74
C THR A 276 17.13 21.81 13.13
N GLN A 277 16.37 22.49 12.30
CA GLN A 277 15.63 23.66 12.71
C GLN A 277 14.26 23.20 13.19
N ASP A 278 13.83 23.74 14.35
CA ASP A 278 12.48 23.49 14.84
C ASP A 278 11.48 23.81 13.74
N MET A 279 10.69 22.82 13.39
CA MET A 279 9.61 22.96 12.42
C MET A 279 8.29 23.08 13.18
N LEU A 280 7.46 24.02 12.79
CA LEU A 280 6.09 24.10 13.32
C LEU A 280 5.31 22.88 12.86
N LEU A 281 4.82 22.09 13.81
CA LEU A 281 3.90 20.98 13.57
C LEU A 281 2.97 20.85 14.79
N GLU A 282 1.73 21.24 14.61
CA GLU A 282 0.71 21.25 15.66
C GLU A 282 -0.57 20.60 15.17
N VAL A 283 -1.13 19.67 15.95
CA VAL A 283 -2.47 19.14 15.73
C VAL A 283 -3.45 19.97 16.52
N THR A 284 -4.36 20.64 15.82
CA THR A 284 -5.34 21.55 16.40
C THR A 284 -6.69 20.91 16.66
N GLY A 285 -6.95 19.73 16.06
CA GLY A 285 -8.18 18.99 16.26
C GLY A 285 -8.18 17.62 15.60
N THR A 286 -9.04 16.75 16.13
CA THR A 286 -9.35 15.45 15.57
C THR A 286 -10.85 15.21 15.60
N GLN A 287 -11.41 14.61 14.55
CA GLN A 287 -12.81 14.20 14.49
C GLN A 287 -12.91 12.76 14.01
N ILE A 288 -13.80 12.00 14.63
CA ILE A 288 -14.01 10.59 14.28
C ILE A 288 -15.28 10.47 13.45
N HIS A 289 -15.14 9.90 12.25
CA HIS A 289 -16.20 9.66 11.30
C HIS A 289 -16.34 8.14 11.06
N GLY A 290 -17.03 7.47 11.98
CA GLY A 290 -17.07 6.00 11.98
C GLY A 290 -15.68 5.43 12.27
N ARG A 291 -15.06 4.75 11.31
CA ARG A 291 -13.71 4.16 11.41
C ARG A 291 -12.60 5.06 10.86
N VAL A 292 -12.94 6.19 10.27
CA VAL A 292 -12.00 7.16 9.71
C VAL A 292 -11.81 8.31 10.68
N VAL A 293 -10.56 8.71 10.88
CA VAL A 293 -10.22 9.86 11.73
C VAL A 293 -9.76 11.02 10.87
N GLU A 294 -10.41 12.15 11.04
CA GLU A 294 -9.98 13.41 10.48
C GLU A 294 -9.02 14.09 11.42
N ILE A 295 -7.86 14.49 10.91
CA ILE A 295 -6.81 15.20 11.63
C ILE A 295 -6.69 16.59 11.01
N ILE A 296 -6.77 17.59 11.85
CA ILE A 296 -6.62 18.99 11.46
C ILE A 296 -5.42 19.57 12.22
N GLY A 297 -4.55 20.27 11.51
CA GLY A 297 -3.38 20.83 12.13
C GLY A 297 -2.78 22.01 11.36
N ARG A 298 -1.67 22.50 11.88
CA ARG A 298 -0.88 23.58 11.30
C ARG A 298 0.58 23.19 11.19
N THR A 299 1.19 23.59 10.11
CA THR A 299 2.61 23.43 9.83
C THR A 299 3.13 24.65 9.06
N GLU A 300 4.40 24.65 8.69
CA GLU A 300 4.97 25.69 7.84
C GLU A 300 4.45 25.56 6.40
N PRO A 301 4.21 26.67 5.70
CA PRO A 301 3.86 26.63 4.28
C PRO A 301 4.92 25.93 3.45
N GLY A 302 4.49 24.96 2.64
CA GLY A 302 5.37 24.19 1.78
C GLY A 302 6.16 23.07 2.47
N ALA A 303 5.82 22.75 3.73
CA ALA A 303 6.30 21.55 4.39
C ALA A 303 5.73 20.28 3.76
N ALA A 304 6.45 19.18 3.87
CA ALA A 304 5.94 17.84 3.58
C ALA A 304 5.46 17.20 4.89
N LEU A 305 4.26 16.62 4.89
CA LEU A 305 3.70 15.90 6.03
C LEU A 305 3.33 14.47 5.68
N ILE A 306 3.51 13.59 6.65
CA ILE A 306 3.11 12.21 6.57
C ILE A 306 2.37 11.83 7.84
N VAL A 307 1.22 11.20 7.69
CA VAL A 307 0.37 10.69 8.77
C VAL A 307 0.28 9.19 8.64
N ASN A 308 0.80 8.44 9.62
CA ASN A 308 0.85 6.97 9.59
C ASN A 308 1.36 6.39 8.25
N GLY A 309 2.39 7.01 7.66
CA GLY A 309 2.96 6.57 6.39
C GLY A 309 2.30 7.12 5.13
N GLN A 310 1.22 7.86 5.27
CA GLN A 310 0.52 8.46 4.14
C GLN A 310 0.86 9.94 3.98
N PRO A 311 1.25 10.39 2.80
CA PRO A 311 1.50 11.80 2.57
C PRO A 311 0.22 12.61 2.70
N VAL A 312 0.33 13.81 3.28
CA VAL A 312 -0.73 14.80 3.28
C VAL A 312 -0.62 15.59 1.97
N PRO A 313 -1.54 15.39 1.02
CA PRO A 313 -1.36 15.88 -0.36
C PRO A 313 -1.49 17.40 -0.50
N ILE A 314 -2.17 18.05 0.44
CA ILE A 314 -2.47 19.48 0.38
C ILE A 314 -2.22 20.12 1.75
N ILE A 315 -1.27 21.05 1.77
CA ILE A 315 -1.08 22.00 2.85
C ILE A 315 -1.50 23.35 2.30
N ALA A 316 -2.42 24.02 2.99
CA ALA A 316 -2.88 25.35 2.57
C ALA A 316 -1.75 26.37 2.65
N ALA A 317 -1.85 27.47 1.92
CA ALA A 317 -0.85 28.53 1.89
C ALA A 317 -0.55 29.16 3.28
N ASN A 318 -1.49 29.06 4.22
CA ASN A 318 -1.34 29.47 5.61
C ASN A 318 -0.76 28.38 6.53
N GLY A 319 -0.36 27.25 5.98
CA GLY A 319 0.17 26.11 6.72
C GLY A 319 -0.88 25.19 7.35
N THR A 320 -2.17 25.43 7.14
CA THR A 320 -3.22 24.52 7.64
C THR A 320 -3.28 23.26 6.80
N PHE A 321 -3.37 22.09 7.43
CA PHE A 321 -3.58 20.82 6.77
C PHE A 321 -4.80 20.07 7.35
N ARG A 322 -5.37 19.21 6.51
CA ARG A 322 -6.43 18.29 6.86
C ARG A 322 -6.12 16.93 6.23
N HIS A 323 -6.17 15.90 7.04
CA HIS A 323 -5.92 14.53 6.60
C HIS A 323 -6.97 13.58 7.16
N PHE A 324 -7.39 12.62 6.33
CA PHE A 324 -8.27 11.53 6.73
C PHE A 324 -7.45 10.25 6.74
N THR A 325 -7.47 9.52 7.86
CA THR A 325 -6.79 8.23 7.97
C THR A 325 -7.46 7.19 7.08
N GLU A 326 -6.77 6.10 6.80
CA GLU A 326 -7.45 4.85 6.42
C GLU A 326 -8.39 4.42 7.54
N PRO A 327 -9.43 3.63 7.23
CA PRO A 327 -10.31 3.08 8.26
C PRO A 327 -9.53 2.31 9.32
N LEU A 328 -9.72 2.67 10.58
CA LEU A 328 -9.05 2.05 11.73
C LEU A 328 -9.99 1.03 12.39
N GLU A 329 -9.43 -0.01 12.97
CA GLU A 329 -10.20 -0.95 13.79
C GLU A 329 -10.73 -0.27 15.05
N PRO A 330 -11.86 -0.73 15.63
CA PRO A 330 -12.31 -0.24 16.92
C PRO A 330 -11.25 -0.46 18.00
N GLY A 331 -11.01 0.55 18.82
CA GLY A 331 -10.00 0.51 19.87
C GLY A 331 -9.13 1.75 19.95
N GLN A 332 -8.09 1.67 20.76
CA GLN A 332 -7.13 2.76 20.93
C GLN A 332 -6.06 2.72 19.84
N HIS A 333 -5.84 3.85 19.17
CA HIS A 333 -4.82 4.02 18.14
C HIS A 333 -3.93 5.21 18.45
N THR A 334 -2.65 5.08 18.14
CA THR A 334 -1.69 6.18 18.14
C THR A 334 -1.37 6.55 16.70
N ILE A 335 -1.77 7.75 16.30
CA ILE A 335 -1.49 8.31 14.99
C ILE A 335 -0.20 9.10 15.08
N VAL A 336 0.77 8.78 14.25
CA VAL A 336 2.06 9.45 14.16
C VAL A 336 2.05 10.40 12.98
N ILE A 337 2.37 11.68 13.23
CA ILE A 337 2.47 12.72 12.22
C ILE A 337 3.92 13.17 12.18
N VAL A 338 4.54 13.10 11.04
CA VAL A 338 5.92 13.53 10.80
C VAL A 338 5.91 14.63 9.75
N GLY A 339 6.66 15.68 9.99
CA GLY A 339 6.80 16.81 9.08
C GLY A 339 8.25 17.14 8.78
N GLU A 340 8.48 17.65 7.57
CA GLU A 340 9.75 18.19 7.13
C GLU A 340 9.52 19.52 6.41
N ASN A 341 10.27 20.55 6.76
CA ASN A 341 10.23 21.82 6.04
C ASN A 341 11.26 21.88 4.90
N ARG A 342 11.15 22.88 4.04
CA ARG A 342 12.07 23.07 2.90
C ARG A 342 13.53 23.30 3.29
N ARG A 343 13.81 23.55 4.55
CA ARG A 343 15.15 23.79 5.10
C ARG A 343 15.76 22.55 5.76
N GLY A 344 15.04 21.43 5.72
CA GLY A 344 15.46 20.15 6.31
C GLY A 344 15.20 20.09 7.83
N GLY A 345 14.39 20.99 8.38
CA GLY A 345 13.88 20.88 9.75
C GLY A 345 12.79 19.83 9.81
N THR A 346 12.85 18.96 10.80
CA THR A 346 11.85 17.88 11.01
C THR A 346 11.16 18.05 12.36
N ASN A 347 9.91 17.62 12.43
CA ASN A 347 9.18 17.52 13.68
C ASN A 347 8.25 16.32 13.64
N GLN A 348 7.98 15.74 14.81
CA GLN A 348 7.06 14.60 14.95
C GLN A 348 6.10 14.86 16.10
N THR A 349 4.83 14.58 15.88
CA THR A 349 3.81 14.59 16.93
C THR A 349 3.00 13.31 16.89
N LYS A 350 2.40 12.96 18.03
CA LYS A 350 1.58 11.77 18.20
C LYS A 350 0.22 12.16 18.75
N VAL A 351 -0.83 11.58 18.19
CA VAL A 351 -2.20 11.76 18.66
C VAL A 351 -2.76 10.39 19.02
N THR A 352 -3.24 10.27 20.25
CA THR A 352 -3.93 9.04 20.68
C THR A 352 -5.43 9.26 20.59
N ILE A 353 -6.11 8.35 19.93
CA ILE A 353 -7.56 8.38 19.72
C ILE A 353 -8.17 7.03 20.09
N VAL A 354 -9.47 7.02 20.36
CA VAL A 354 -10.24 5.79 20.57
C VAL A 354 -11.36 5.73 19.54
N VAL A 355 -11.27 4.76 18.63
CA VAL A 355 -12.31 4.50 17.63
C VAL A 355 -13.42 3.67 18.30
N PRO A 356 -14.68 4.12 18.29
CA PRO A 356 -15.78 3.40 18.89
C PRO A 356 -16.06 2.08 18.16
N LYS A 357 -16.72 1.15 18.90
CA LYS A 357 -17.19 -0.12 18.35
C LYS A 357 -18.37 0.06 17.41
#